data_c38ac715742d631b63f42619f401c2fb
#
_entry.id   c38ac715742d631b63f42619f401c2fb
#
_cell.length_a   1.000
_cell.length_b   1.000
_cell.length_c   1.000
_cell.angle_alpha   90.00
_cell.angle_beta   90.00
_cell.angle_gamma   90.00
#
_symmetry.space_group_name_H-M   'P 1'
#
loop_
_entity.id
_entity.type
_entity.pdbx_description
1 polymer ?
#
loop_
_entity_poly.entity_id
_entity_poly.type
_entity_poly.pdbx_seq_one_letter_code
_entity_poly.pdbx_strand_id
1 'polypeptide(L)'
;NNIHDDTDLICISESSIDPIYYVNKEDAKLHRIMLASGMKTTLPKIQNKILNSEEDFDNKVFFEKDDYFVADAEQSVSFNAEMLETVYNDCEEYDILSKPVLPTFPTPNGQSEKEYLKELCRDGWRHILAKEGKVSDQEDKDKYHHRFLREFDVIDEAELFGYFLIVQDIIRLVTDSGWSAGPGRGSAAGCLISYMLEITKIDPIQYDLLFERFYNSGRNTGDHISLPDIDMDVPSNKRDEIIGYIEDKYGHNNVSQMVTFGRLRGKSALKEVLRIHEACGFGLMNEITKPLRNEADISDGLQEMDEDERSIIKWSLINEPEKFRDYCYITDNGELRGDYAEYFQQAI
;
A
#
# COMPACT_ATOMS: atom_id res chain seq x y z
N ASN A 1 -34.31 -3.56 -2.81
CA ASN A 1 -35.09 -2.88 -1.77
C ASN A 1 -35.05 -1.39 -2.10
N ASN A 2 -36.22 -0.86 -2.32
CA ASN A 2 -36.53 0.48 -2.77
C ASN A 2 -35.78 1.53 -1.93
N ILE A 3 -34.78 2.15 -2.53
CA ILE A 3 -34.38 3.49 -2.13
C ILE A 3 -35.52 4.35 -2.69
N HIS A 4 -36.34 4.90 -1.82
CA HIS A 4 -37.35 5.86 -2.19
C HIS A 4 -36.67 7.03 -2.85
N ASP A 5 -37.17 7.37 -4.00
CA ASP A 5 -36.99 8.62 -4.74
C ASP A 5 -37.62 9.79 -3.97
N ASP A 6 -37.11 10.10 -2.80
CA ASP A 6 -37.31 11.40 -2.16
C ASP A 6 -36.00 12.12 -2.23
N THR A 7 -35.70 12.57 -3.44
CA THR A 7 -34.63 13.51 -3.74
C THR A 7 -35.07 14.93 -3.40
N ASP A 8 -35.26 15.19 -2.14
CA ASP A 8 -34.86 16.47 -1.58
C ASP A 8 -33.36 16.39 -1.23
N LEU A 9 -32.55 16.01 -2.22
CA LEU A 9 -31.15 16.34 -2.25
C LEU A 9 -31.07 17.85 -2.10
N ILE A 10 -30.69 18.30 -0.90
CA ILE A 10 -30.25 19.66 -0.65
C ILE A 10 -29.14 19.87 -1.68
N CYS A 11 -29.49 20.54 -2.79
CA CYS A 11 -28.51 20.97 -3.77
C CYS A 11 -27.66 22.02 -3.07
N ILE A 12 -26.60 21.56 -2.39
CA ILE A 12 -25.48 22.42 -2.06
C ILE A 12 -25.02 22.92 -3.42
N SER A 13 -25.26 24.17 -3.75
CA SER A 13 -24.81 24.72 -5.02
C SER A 13 -23.32 24.45 -5.13
N GLU A 14 -22.84 23.92 -6.26
CA GLU A 14 -21.42 23.62 -6.55
C GLU A 14 -20.48 24.81 -6.24
N SER A 15 -21.02 25.99 -6.02
CA SER A 15 -20.29 27.23 -5.68
C SER A 15 -19.93 27.39 -4.20
N SER A 16 -20.31 26.45 -3.30
CA SER A 16 -20.15 26.68 -1.86
C SER A 16 -19.08 25.86 -1.16
N ILE A 17 -18.51 24.84 -1.80
CA ILE A 17 -17.42 24.02 -1.24
C ILE A 17 -16.40 23.74 -2.35
N ASP A 18 -15.32 24.51 -2.36
CA ASP A 18 -14.19 24.20 -3.20
C ASP A 18 -13.41 23.02 -2.60
N PRO A 19 -12.99 22.05 -3.41
CA PRO A 19 -12.19 20.95 -2.91
C PRO A 19 -10.85 21.47 -2.37
N ILE A 20 -10.46 21.01 -1.18
CA ILE A 20 -9.21 21.36 -0.52
C ILE A 20 -8.23 20.22 -0.71
N TYR A 21 -7.07 20.50 -1.30
CA TYR A 21 -6.02 19.51 -1.54
C TYR A 21 -4.73 19.79 -0.78
N TYR A 22 -4.55 20.99 -0.22
CA TYR A 22 -3.38 21.38 0.55
C TYR A 22 -3.73 22.45 1.59
N VAL A 23 -2.88 22.63 2.59
CA VAL A 23 -3.15 23.49 3.74
C VAL A 23 -2.90 24.96 3.41
N ASN A 24 -1.73 25.28 2.82
CA ASN A 24 -1.34 26.66 2.51
C ASN A 24 -1.25 26.85 1.00
N LYS A 25 -1.44 28.08 0.55
CA LYS A 25 -1.36 28.41 -0.88
C LYS A 25 -0.02 28.04 -1.52
N GLU A 26 1.07 28.18 -0.78
CA GLU A 26 2.43 27.86 -1.18
C GLU A 26 2.61 26.37 -1.49
N ASP A 27 1.81 25.50 -0.85
CA ASP A 27 1.84 24.04 -1.01
C ASP A 27 1.32 23.59 -2.38
N ALA A 28 0.68 24.49 -3.16
CA ALA A 28 0.26 24.23 -4.53
C ALA A 28 1.40 23.69 -5.41
N LYS A 29 2.63 24.15 -5.17
CA LYS A 29 3.82 23.68 -5.89
C LYS A 29 4.11 22.22 -5.59
N LEU A 30 4.02 21.82 -4.31
CA LEU A 30 4.24 20.45 -3.88
C LEU A 30 3.15 19.52 -4.40
N HIS A 31 1.89 19.98 -4.38
CA HIS A 31 0.76 19.25 -4.94
C HIS A 31 0.98 18.98 -6.44
N ARG A 32 1.43 19.95 -7.23
CA ARG A 32 1.76 19.77 -8.65
C ARG A 32 2.88 18.74 -8.88
N ILE A 33 3.90 18.73 -8.03
CA ILE A 33 4.97 17.72 -8.09
C ILE A 33 4.40 16.33 -7.85
N MET A 34 3.56 16.17 -6.85
CA MET A 34 2.92 14.91 -6.53
C MET A 34 1.99 14.42 -7.65
N LEU A 35 1.19 15.32 -8.24
CA LEU A 35 0.36 15.00 -9.40
C LEU A 35 1.21 14.57 -10.61
N ALA A 36 2.25 15.32 -10.96
CA ALA A 36 3.15 14.97 -12.05
C ALA A 36 3.85 13.62 -11.83
N SER A 37 4.20 13.33 -10.58
CA SER A 37 4.75 12.02 -10.18
C SER A 37 3.72 10.91 -10.39
N GLY A 38 2.49 11.07 -9.92
CA GLY A 38 1.39 10.11 -10.11
C GLY A 38 1.08 9.87 -11.59
N MET A 39 1.10 10.93 -12.41
CA MET A 39 0.92 10.89 -13.86
C MET A 39 2.14 10.32 -14.61
N LYS A 40 3.23 9.98 -13.91
CA LYS A 40 4.51 9.49 -14.48
C LYS A 40 5.10 10.41 -15.56
N THR A 41 4.96 11.71 -15.38
CA THR A 41 5.41 12.77 -16.31
C THR A 41 6.27 13.81 -15.60
N THR A 42 6.56 14.94 -16.27
CA THR A 42 7.39 16.04 -15.74
C THR A 42 6.67 17.37 -15.90
N LEU A 43 6.96 18.34 -15.04
CA LEU A 43 6.35 19.69 -15.12
C LEU A 43 6.57 20.37 -16.46
N PRO A 44 7.79 20.37 -17.07
CA PRO A 44 8.00 20.97 -18.39
C PRO A 44 7.13 20.33 -19.47
N LYS A 45 6.90 19.01 -19.44
CA LYS A 45 6.03 18.34 -20.42
C LYS A 45 4.56 18.74 -20.25
N ILE A 46 4.09 18.83 -19.00
CA ILE A 46 2.73 19.32 -18.72
C ILE A 46 2.58 20.77 -19.20
N GLN A 47 3.54 21.63 -18.89
CA GLN A 47 3.52 23.03 -19.26
C GLN A 47 3.49 23.22 -20.79
N ASN A 48 4.24 22.40 -21.52
CA ASN A 48 4.20 22.40 -22.98
C ASN A 48 2.84 21.95 -23.53
N LYS A 49 2.18 20.96 -22.92
CA LYS A 49 0.82 20.54 -23.31
C LYS A 49 -0.20 21.66 -23.09
N ILE A 50 -0.13 22.35 -21.95
CA ILE A 50 -1.00 23.48 -21.65
C ILE A 50 -0.80 24.60 -22.66
N LEU A 51 0.45 24.98 -22.96
CA LEU A 51 0.78 26.06 -23.90
C LEU A 51 0.35 25.75 -25.33
N ASN A 52 0.42 24.51 -25.76
CA ASN A 52 0.04 24.11 -27.12
C ASN A 52 -1.44 23.79 -27.26
N SER A 53 -2.23 23.95 -26.21
CA SER A 53 -3.67 23.60 -26.16
C SER A 53 -3.94 22.16 -26.59
N GLU A 54 -2.93 21.27 -26.38
CA GLU A 54 -3.07 19.84 -26.65
C GLU A 54 -3.88 19.22 -25.52
N GLU A 55 -5.08 18.78 -25.84
CA GLU A 55 -6.04 18.02 -25.05
C GLU A 55 -6.28 18.44 -23.58
N ASP A 56 -7.54 18.53 -23.22
CA ASP A 56 -7.96 18.58 -21.80
C ASP A 56 -7.56 17.25 -21.13
N PHE A 57 -6.70 17.34 -20.12
CA PHE A 57 -6.44 16.24 -19.20
C PHE A 57 -7.08 16.55 -17.85
N ASP A 58 -7.59 15.54 -17.19
CA ASP A 58 -8.46 15.67 -16.00
C ASP A 58 -7.88 16.56 -14.88
N ASN A 59 -6.56 16.62 -14.76
CA ASN A 59 -5.88 17.36 -13.69
C ASN A 59 -5.35 18.75 -14.14
N LYS A 60 -5.69 19.23 -15.34
CA LYS A 60 -5.17 20.49 -15.90
C LYS A 60 -5.39 21.68 -14.97
N VAL A 61 -6.55 21.77 -14.35
CA VAL A 61 -6.94 22.86 -13.46
C VAL A 61 -5.97 23.05 -12.28
N PHE A 62 -5.36 22.00 -11.77
CA PHE A 62 -4.40 22.06 -10.66
C PHE A 62 -3.05 22.65 -11.07
N PHE A 63 -2.74 22.68 -12.35
CA PHE A 63 -1.53 23.32 -12.88
C PHE A 63 -1.75 24.79 -13.27
N GLU A 64 -3.00 25.21 -13.43
CA GLU A 64 -3.37 26.56 -13.82
C GLU A 64 -3.82 27.43 -12.63
N LYS A 65 -4.33 26.82 -11.53
CA LYS A 65 -4.87 27.53 -10.35
C LYS A 65 -4.17 27.12 -9.07
N ASP A 66 -4.15 28.03 -8.09
CA ASP A 66 -3.56 27.86 -6.76
C ASP A 66 -4.63 28.00 -5.65
N ASP A 67 -5.89 27.72 -5.96
CA ASP A 67 -7.04 28.11 -5.12
C ASP A 67 -7.57 26.99 -4.22
N TYR A 68 -6.88 25.81 -4.20
CA TYR A 68 -7.34 24.61 -3.50
C TYR A 68 -6.73 24.45 -2.12
N PHE A 69 -6.59 25.55 -1.37
CA PHE A 69 -6.05 25.58 -0.01
C PHE A 69 -7.12 25.91 1.02
N VAL A 70 -6.81 25.73 2.31
CA VAL A 70 -7.69 26.13 3.40
C VAL A 70 -7.73 27.65 3.45
N ALA A 71 -8.85 28.25 3.02
CA ALA A 71 -9.03 29.70 3.08
C ALA A 71 -9.21 30.17 4.52
N ASP A 72 -8.64 31.32 4.85
CA ASP A 72 -8.92 31.99 6.13
C ASP A 72 -10.42 32.33 6.23
N ALA A 73 -10.94 32.32 7.46
CA ALA A 73 -12.36 32.59 7.73
C ALA A 73 -12.84 33.95 7.16
N GLU A 74 -11.94 34.92 6.95
CA GLU A 74 -12.22 36.20 6.34
C GLU A 74 -12.35 36.13 4.80
N GLN A 75 -11.78 35.08 4.17
CA GLN A 75 -11.82 34.86 2.71
C GLN A 75 -12.93 33.91 2.30
N SER A 76 -13.53 33.18 3.26
CA SER A 76 -14.65 32.30 3.00
C SER A 76 -15.91 33.11 2.70
N VAL A 77 -16.19 33.30 1.42
CA VAL A 77 -17.36 33.99 0.93
C VAL A 77 -18.62 33.22 1.34
N SER A 78 -19.48 33.90 2.11
CA SER A 78 -20.85 33.49 2.45
C SER A 78 -21.05 32.00 2.81
N PHE A 79 -20.48 31.65 3.92
CA PHE A 79 -20.77 30.39 4.58
C PHE A 79 -22.20 30.46 5.16
N ASN A 80 -23.11 29.60 4.68
CA ASN A 80 -24.44 29.53 5.29
C ASN A 80 -24.35 28.68 6.56
N ALA A 81 -24.12 29.33 7.71
CA ALA A 81 -24.00 28.68 9.02
C ALA A 81 -25.26 27.84 9.37
N GLU A 82 -26.43 28.30 8.94
CA GLU A 82 -27.72 27.64 9.19
C GLU A 82 -27.80 26.30 8.43
N MET A 83 -27.29 26.28 7.21
CA MET A 83 -27.23 25.05 6.41
C MET A 83 -26.23 24.02 6.95
N LEU A 84 -25.06 24.48 7.46
CA LEU A 84 -24.12 23.58 8.13
C LEU A 84 -24.66 23.02 9.44
N GLU A 85 -25.37 23.83 10.21
CA GLU A 85 -26.00 23.37 11.43
C GLU A 85 -27.05 22.29 11.13
N THR A 86 -27.79 22.45 10.02
CA THR A 86 -28.73 21.46 9.53
C THR A 86 -28.01 20.16 9.12
N VAL A 87 -26.96 20.26 8.30
CA VAL A 87 -26.17 19.09 7.86
C VAL A 87 -25.51 18.40 9.06
N TYR A 88 -24.96 19.18 10.01
CA TYR A 88 -24.34 18.62 11.22
C TYR A 88 -25.36 17.88 12.10
N ASN A 89 -26.56 18.43 12.26
CA ASN A 89 -27.61 17.81 13.06
C ASN A 89 -28.22 16.56 12.39
N ASP A 90 -28.12 16.45 11.05
CA ASP A 90 -28.57 15.29 10.28
C ASP A 90 -27.48 14.22 10.16
N CYS A 91 -26.25 14.48 10.63
CA CYS A 91 -25.19 13.50 10.68
C CYS A 91 -25.46 12.45 11.77
N GLU A 92 -25.48 11.20 11.39
CA GLU A 92 -25.57 10.07 12.33
C GLU A 92 -24.14 9.61 12.71
N GLU A 93 -23.96 9.29 14.00
CA GLU A 93 -22.73 8.64 14.47
C GLU A 93 -22.81 7.14 14.25
N TYR A 94 -21.84 6.59 13.55
CA TYR A 94 -21.72 5.15 13.33
C TYR A 94 -20.47 4.62 14.03
N ASP A 95 -20.62 3.53 14.78
CA ASP A 95 -19.47 2.76 15.24
C ASP A 95 -18.93 1.93 14.07
N ILE A 96 -17.90 2.46 13.40
CA ILE A 96 -17.27 1.84 12.24
C ILE A 96 -16.10 0.92 12.62
N LEU A 97 -15.73 0.89 13.90
CA LEU A 97 -14.64 0.05 14.39
C LEU A 97 -15.20 -1.33 14.74
N SER A 98 -14.98 -2.29 13.87
CA SER A 98 -15.35 -3.70 14.09
C SER A 98 -14.11 -4.59 14.09
N LYS A 99 -14.26 -5.77 14.71
CA LYS A 99 -13.23 -6.82 14.60
C LYS A 99 -13.12 -7.26 13.12
N PRO A 100 -11.92 -7.59 12.66
CA PRO A 100 -11.75 -8.16 11.32
C PRO A 100 -12.63 -9.40 11.16
N VAL A 101 -13.45 -9.40 10.11
CA VAL A 101 -14.30 -10.54 9.76
C VAL A 101 -13.79 -11.14 8.46
N LEU A 102 -13.42 -12.40 8.49
CA LEU A 102 -13.06 -13.12 7.27
C LEU A 102 -14.35 -13.53 6.52
N PRO A 103 -14.40 -13.38 5.19
CA PRO A 103 -15.50 -13.88 4.42
C PRO A 103 -15.56 -15.41 4.47
N THR A 104 -16.76 -15.97 4.47
CA THR A 104 -16.97 -17.42 4.41
C THR A 104 -16.66 -17.92 3.00
N PHE A 105 -15.81 -18.94 2.89
CA PHE A 105 -15.52 -19.57 1.61
C PHE A 105 -16.67 -20.48 1.16
N PRO A 106 -17.19 -20.37 -0.08
CA PRO A 106 -18.23 -21.25 -0.58
C PRO A 106 -17.66 -22.64 -0.87
N THR A 107 -17.78 -23.55 0.10
CA THR A 107 -17.28 -24.92 -0.02
C THR A 107 -18.14 -25.78 -0.95
N PRO A 108 -17.56 -26.71 -1.71
CA PRO A 108 -18.31 -27.71 -2.45
C PRO A 108 -19.14 -28.58 -1.50
N ASN A 109 -20.34 -28.97 -1.93
CA ASN A 109 -21.20 -29.92 -1.22
C ASN A 109 -21.66 -29.50 0.20
N GLY A 110 -21.45 -28.22 0.58
CA GLY A 110 -21.87 -27.70 1.90
C GLY A 110 -21.08 -28.27 3.09
N GLN A 111 -19.90 -28.81 2.85
CA GLN A 111 -18.99 -29.22 3.93
C GLN A 111 -18.39 -28.01 4.64
N SER A 112 -17.85 -28.19 5.86
CA SER A 112 -17.18 -27.12 6.57
C SER A 112 -15.85 -26.74 5.88
N GLU A 113 -15.42 -25.48 6.04
CA GLU A 113 -14.12 -25.00 5.53
C GLU A 113 -12.96 -25.86 6.04
N LYS A 114 -13.03 -26.29 7.30
CA LYS A 114 -12.07 -27.18 7.93
C LYS A 114 -11.95 -28.54 7.21
N GLU A 115 -13.09 -29.15 6.90
CA GLU A 115 -13.14 -30.42 6.19
C GLU A 115 -12.63 -30.29 4.77
N TYR A 116 -13.00 -29.22 4.09
CA TYR A 116 -12.55 -28.96 2.73
C TYR A 116 -11.07 -28.67 2.65
N LEU A 117 -10.52 -27.84 3.54
CA LEU A 117 -9.07 -27.60 3.61
C LEU A 117 -8.31 -28.91 3.86
N LYS A 118 -8.81 -29.76 4.77
CA LYS A 118 -8.22 -31.07 5.05
C LYS A 118 -8.24 -32.00 3.82
N GLU A 119 -9.29 -31.93 3.01
CA GLU A 119 -9.38 -32.66 1.75
C GLU A 119 -8.31 -32.19 0.76
N LEU A 120 -8.20 -30.88 0.54
CA LEU A 120 -7.18 -30.29 -0.32
C LEU A 120 -5.76 -30.62 0.15
N CYS A 121 -5.51 -30.61 1.44
CA CYS A 121 -4.22 -31.04 2.00
C CYS A 121 -3.94 -32.54 1.75
N ARG A 122 -4.94 -33.43 1.80
CA ARG A 122 -4.75 -34.85 1.42
C ARG A 122 -4.38 -34.99 -0.04
N ASP A 123 -4.97 -34.15 -0.91
CA ASP A 123 -4.64 -34.16 -2.32
C ASP A 123 -3.23 -33.60 -2.56
N GLY A 124 -2.84 -32.54 -1.86
CA GLY A 124 -1.46 -32.04 -1.87
C GLY A 124 -0.46 -33.08 -1.38
N TRP A 125 -0.80 -33.84 -0.34
CA TRP A 125 0.04 -34.96 0.11
C TRP A 125 0.29 -35.99 -0.99
N ARG A 126 -0.77 -36.37 -1.72
CA ARG A 126 -0.69 -37.38 -2.80
C ARG A 126 0.01 -36.86 -4.05
N HIS A 127 -0.35 -35.65 -4.46
CA HIS A 127 0.03 -35.11 -5.76
C HIS A 127 1.32 -34.29 -5.75
N ILE A 128 1.73 -33.81 -4.58
CA ILE A 128 2.96 -33.05 -4.39
C ILE A 128 3.99 -33.88 -3.64
N LEU A 129 3.77 -34.11 -2.34
CA LEU A 129 4.78 -34.74 -1.49
C LEU A 129 5.14 -36.18 -1.91
N ALA A 130 4.13 -37.01 -2.18
CA ALA A 130 4.38 -38.39 -2.60
C ALA A 130 4.94 -38.47 -4.02
N LYS A 131 4.43 -37.66 -4.94
CA LYS A 131 4.91 -37.64 -6.32
C LYS A 131 6.34 -37.12 -6.46
N GLU A 132 6.73 -36.16 -5.64
CA GLU A 132 8.10 -35.63 -5.57
C GLU A 132 9.05 -36.50 -4.75
N GLY A 133 8.57 -37.62 -4.20
CA GLY A 133 9.39 -38.56 -3.41
C GLY A 133 9.77 -38.04 -2.02
N LYS A 134 9.13 -36.97 -1.53
CA LYS A 134 9.46 -36.34 -0.24
C LYS A 134 8.98 -37.13 1.00
N VAL A 135 8.08 -38.07 0.80
CA VAL A 135 7.51 -38.94 1.84
C VAL A 135 7.70 -40.41 1.44
N SER A 136 8.91 -40.77 1.00
CA SER A 136 9.20 -42.11 0.48
C SER A 136 9.36 -43.16 1.57
N ASP A 137 10.02 -42.81 2.64
CA ASP A 137 10.22 -43.71 3.81
C ASP A 137 9.35 -43.28 5.00
N GLN A 138 9.44 -44.06 6.09
CA GLN A 138 8.62 -43.83 7.26
C GLN A 138 9.08 -42.62 8.09
N GLU A 139 10.37 -42.33 8.11
CA GLU A 139 10.93 -41.20 8.84
C GLU A 139 10.48 -39.86 8.22
N ASP A 140 10.56 -39.78 6.89
CA ASP A 140 10.06 -38.60 6.17
C ASP A 140 8.55 -38.43 6.33
N LYS A 141 7.77 -39.52 6.21
CA LYS A 141 6.34 -39.49 6.46
C LYS A 141 6.00 -38.92 7.84
N ASP A 142 6.68 -39.41 8.86
CA ASP A 142 6.45 -38.98 10.24
C ASP A 142 6.82 -37.51 10.41
N LYS A 143 7.93 -37.06 9.82
CA LYS A 143 8.38 -35.67 9.86
C LYS A 143 7.37 -34.70 9.23
N TYR A 144 6.92 -35.00 8.00
CA TYR A 144 5.92 -34.17 7.31
C TYR A 144 4.56 -34.21 8.01
N HIS A 145 4.15 -35.40 8.51
CA HIS A 145 2.88 -35.54 9.21
C HIS A 145 2.85 -34.80 10.54
N HIS A 146 3.92 -34.86 11.34
CA HIS A 146 4.02 -34.07 12.57
C HIS A 146 3.98 -32.58 12.31
N ARG A 147 4.67 -32.08 11.27
CA ARG A 147 4.64 -30.69 10.88
C ARG A 147 3.24 -30.27 10.43
N PHE A 148 2.57 -31.09 9.62
CA PHE A 148 1.20 -30.85 9.18
C PHE A 148 0.22 -30.73 10.35
N LEU A 149 0.23 -31.68 11.26
CA LEU A 149 -0.67 -31.65 12.43
C LEU A 149 -0.47 -30.39 13.27
N ARG A 150 0.78 -30.04 13.55
CA ARG A 150 1.11 -28.84 14.31
C ARG A 150 0.59 -27.57 13.64
N GLU A 151 0.80 -27.41 12.33
CA GLU A 151 0.31 -26.24 11.58
C GLU A 151 -1.21 -26.22 11.52
N PHE A 152 -1.83 -27.38 11.28
CA PHE A 152 -3.28 -27.51 11.19
C PHE A 152 -3.98 -27.17 12.51
N ASP A 153 -3.42 -27.59 13.64
CA ASP A 153 -3.96 -27.25 14.96
C ASP A 153 -3.89 -25.76 15.23
N VAL A 154 -2.80 -25.08 14.87
CA VAL A 154 -2.66 -23.62 15.02
C VAL A 154 -3.62 -22.87 14.10
N ILE A 155 -3.85 -23.35 12.88
CA ILE A 155 -4.80 -22.75 11.93
C ILE A 155 -6.24 -22.96 12.42
N ASP A 156 -6.55 -24.10 13.04
CA ASP A 156 -7.84 -24.41 13.67
C ASP A 156 -8.13 -23.47 14.85
N GLU A 157 -7.16 -23.31 15.76
CA GLU A 157 -7.27 -22.38 16.90
C GLU A 157 -7.49 -20.93 16.47
N ALA A 158 -6.92 -20.55 15.32
CA ALA A 158 -6.99 -19.21 14.78
C ALA A 158 -8.19 -19.00 13.82
N GLU A 159 -8.99 -20.03 13.54
CA GLU A 159 -10.13 -20.00 12.61
C GLU A 159 -9.77 -19.49 11.20
N LEU A 160 -8.56 -19.81 10.70
CA LEU A 160 -8.02 -19.28 9.45
C LEU A 160 -8.32 -20.14 8.20
N PHE A 161 -9.20 -21.14 8.29
CA PHE A 161 -9.48 -22.03 7.16
C PHE A 161 -9.97 -21.31 5.93
N GLY A 162 -10.95 -20.39 6.09
CA GLY A 162 -11.48 -19.57 5.00
C GLY A 162 -10.41 -18.72 4.33
N TYR A 163 -9.49 -18.17 5.11
CA TYR A 163 -8.37 -17.38 4.59
C TYR A 163 -7.48 -18.20 3.63
N PHE A 164 -7.07 -19.42 4.04
CA PHE A 164 -6.28 -20.30 3.18
C PHE A 164 -7.03 -20.75 1.93
N LEU A 165 -8.33 -21.02 2.05
CA LEU A 165 -9.16 -21.42 0.92
C LEU A 165 -9.32 -20.31 -0.11
N ILE A 166 -9.49 -19.06 0.33
CA ILE A 166 -9.58 -17.89 -0.55
C ILE A 166 -8.26 -17.69 -1.31
N VAL A 167 -7.13 -17.74 -0.60
CA VAL A 167 -5.82 -17.59 -1.23
C VAL A 167 -5.53 -18.71 -2.22
N GLN A 168 -5.83 -19.95 -1.85
CA GLN A 168 -5.69 -21.11 -2.71
C GLN A 168 -6.54 -20.99 -3.98
N ASP A 169 -7.77 -20.51 -3.85
CA ASP A 169 -8.68 -20.30 -4.97
C ASP A 169 -8.13 -19.28 -5.99
N ILE A 170 -7.55 -18.19 -5.48
CA ILE A 170 -6.92 -17.18 -6.34
C ILE A 170 -5.70 -17.77 -7.09
N ILE A 171 -4.83 -18.49 -6.40
CA ILE A 171 -3.67 -19.14 -7.01
C ILE A 171 -4.11 -20.18 -8.04
N ARG A 172 -5.16 -20.94 -7.73
CA ARG A 172 -5.73 -21.91 -8.65
C ARG A 172 -6.28 -21.24 -9.92
N LEU A 173 -6.99 -20.14 -9.80
CA LEU A 173 -7.42 -19.34 -10.95
C LEU A 173 -6.23 -18.99 -11.85
N VAL A 174 -5.13 -18.49 -11.25
CA VAL A 174 -3.92 -18.09 -11.98
C VAL A 174 -3.31 -19.29 -12.73
N THR A 175 -3.18 -20.43 -12.06
CA THR A 175 -2.56 -21.64 -12.63
C THR A 175 -3.45 -22.31 -13.67
N ASP A 176 -4.74 -22.45 -13.42
CA ASP A 176 -5.71 -23.05 -14.33
C ASP A 176 -5.90 -22.21 -15.61
N SER A 177 -5.72 -20.89 -15.51
CA SER A 177 -5.70 -19.98 -16.67
C SER A 177 -4.38 -20.06 -17.48
N GLY A 178 -3.43 -20.88 -17.06
CA GLY A 178 -2.12 -20.98 -17.70
C GLY A 178 -1.21 -19.79 -17.46
N TRP A 179 -1.52 -18.96 -16.47
CA TRP A 179 -0.68 -17.83 -16.07
C TRP A 179 0.40 -18.29 -15.07
N SER A 180 1.49 -17.55 -15.00
CA SER A 180 2.57 -17.88 -14.09
C SER A 180 2.32 -17.23 -12.72
N ALA A 181 2.12 -18.06 -11.69
CA ALA A 181 2.22 -17.62 -10.30
C ALA A 181 3.67 -17.68 -9.84
N GLY A 182 4.08 -16.74 -8.98
CA GLY A 182 5.39 -16.75 -8.36
C GLY A 182 5.58 -17.96 -7.41
N PRO A 183 6.83 -18.23 -6.97
CA PRO A 183 7.14 -19.34 -6.07
C PRO A 183 6.66 -19.13 -4.63
N GLY A 184 6.10 -17.96 -4.33
CA GLY A 184 5.78 -17.48 -3.00
C GLY A 184 6.87 -16.58 -2.43
N ARG A 185 6.47 -15.63 -1.60
CA ARG A 185 7.33 -14.65 -0.94
C ARG A 185 7.04 -14.59 0.56
N GLY A 186 7.89 -13.86 1.27
CA GLY A 186 7.66 -13.53 2.67
C GLY A 186 7.65 -14.75 3.59
N SER A 187 6.87 -14.65 4.65
CA SER A 187 6.77 -15.66 5.70
C SER A 187 5.94 -16.89 5.30
N ALA A 188 5.06 -16.76 4.31
CA ALA A 188 4.20 -17.85 3.84
C ALA A 188 4.97 -19.07 3.32
N ALA A 189 6.21 -18.89 2.84
CA ALA A 189 7.10 -19.96 2.45
C ALA A 189 7.48 -20.91 3.64
N GLY A 190 7.31 -20.45 4.88
CA GLY A 190 7.51 -21.28 6.09
C GLY A 190 6.34 -22.19 6.45
N CYS A 191 5.23 -22.16 5.70
CA CYS A 191 4.02 -22.93 5.98
C CYS A 191 3.91 -24.15 5.05
N LEU A 192 3.87 -25.35 5.63
CA LEU A 192 3.72 -26.61 4.87
C LEU A 192 2.33 -26.70 4.22
N ILE A 193 1.29 -26.22 4.90
CA ILE A 193 -0.06 -26.19 4.34
C ILE A 193 -0.11 -25.32 3.10
N SER A 194 0.55 -24.14 3.11
CA SER A 194 0.67 -23.28 1.92
C SER A 194 1.37 -24.00 0.76
N TYR A 195 2.39 -24.81 1.05
CA TYR A 195 3.08 -25.61 0.05
C TYR A 195 2.18 -26.73 -0.51
N MET A 196 1.45 -27.44 0.35
CA MET A 196 0.53 -28.50 -0.06
C MET A 196 -0.68 -28.00 -0.86
N LEU A 197 -1.07 -26.75 -0.65
CA LEU A 197 -2.13 -26.05 -1.40
C LEU A 197 -1.62 -25.36 -2.68
N GLU A 198 -0.34 -25.51 -3.01
CA GLU A 198 0.34 -24.84 -4.13
C GLU A 198 0.32 -23.30 -4.06
N ILE A 199 0.00 -22.73 -2.91
CA ILE A 199 0.11 -21.29 -2.64
C ILE A 199 1.57 -20.85 -2.72
N THR A 200 2.47 -21.68 -2.18
CA THR A 200 3.92 -21.53 -2.33
C THR A 200 4.52 -22.77 -3.02
N LYS A 201 5.67 -22.59 -3.67
CA LYS A 201 6.40 -23.68 -4.35
C LYS A 201 7.70 -24.04 -3.62
N ILE A 202 7.84 -23.55 -2.38
CA ILE A 202 9.03 -23.77 -1.53
C ILE A 202 8.64 -24.73 -0.43
N ASP A 203 9.34 -25.86 -0.34
CA ASP A 203 9.14 -26.85 0.71
C ASP A 203 9.79 -26.36 2.01
N PRO A 204 9.00 -26.01 3.05
CA PRO A 204 9.54 -25.47 4.27
C PRO A 204 10.38 -26.48 5.08
N ILE A 205 10.15 -27.75 4.89
CA ILE A 205 10.89 -28.81 5.61
C ILE A 205 12.26 -29.01 4.97
N GLN A 206 12.33 -28.98 3.66
CA GLN A 206 13.59 -29.12 2.92
C GLN A 206 14.58 -28.00 3.24
N TYR A 207 14.06 -26.76 3.46
CA TYR A 207 14.88 -25.59 3.76
C TYR A 207 14.89 -25.19 5.23
N ASP A 208 14.40 -26.05 6.10
CA ASP A 208 14.34 -25.84 7.56
C ASP A 208 13.69 -24.51 7.97
N LEU A 209 12.60 -24.15 7.29
CA LEU A 209 11.87 -22.91 7.54
C LEU A 209 10.90 -23.07 8.72
N LEU A 210 10.86 -22.04 9.57
CA LEU A 210 10.03 -22.03 10.78
C LEU A 210 8.62 -21.54 10.48
N PHE A 211 7.60 -22.30 10.86
CA PHE A 211 6.20 -21.92 10.75
C PHE A 211 5.85 -20.71 11.61
N GLU A 212 6.48 -20.58 12.76
CA GLU A 212 6.25 -19.47 13.70
C GLU A 212 6.64 -18.10 13.15
N ARG A 213 7.42 -18.05 12.08
CA ARG A 213 7.67 -16.79 11.33
C ARG A 213 6.49 -16.39 10.47
N PHE A 214 5.70 -17.37 10.01
CA PHE A 214 4.48 -17.11 9.25
C PHE A 214 3.35 -16.74 10.21
N TYR A 215 3.07 -17.57 11.19
CA TYR A 215 2.02 -17.32 12.16
C TYR A 215 2.42 -17.78 13.57
N ASN A 216 2.12 -16.91 14.54
CA ASN A 216 2.35 -17.19 15.94
C ASN A 216 1.15 -16.69 16.76
N SER A 217 0.41 -17.61 17.37
CA SER A 217 -0.76 -17.30 18.21
C SER A 217 -0.42 -16.36 19.39
N GLY A 218 0.83 -16.33 19.84
CA GLY A 218 1.30 -15.40 20.87
C GLY A 218 1.29 -13.92 20.46
N ARG A 219 1.09 -13.59 19.18
CA ARG A 219 0.89 -12.22 18.71
C ARG A 219 -0.56 -11.75 18.84
N ASN A 220 -1.49 -12.66 19.07
CA ASN A 220 -2.89 -12.35 19.28
C ASN A 220 -3.10 -12.07 20.77
N THR A 221 -3.22 -10.79 21.12
CA THR A 221 -3.47 -10.35 22.50
C THR A 221 -4.85 -9.71 22.58
N GLY A 222 -5.79 -10.40 23.23
CA GLY A 222 -7.13 -9.88 23.49
C GLY A 222 -7.92 -9.57 22.22
N ASP A 223 -8.21 -8.28 21.99
CA ASP A 223 -9.01 -7.84 20.83
C ASP A 223 -8.18 -7.67 19.53
N HIS A 224 -6.87 -7.85 19.57
CA HIS A 224 -5.99 -7.79 18.40
C HIS A 224 -5.80 -9.17 17.77
N ILE A 225 -6.50 -9.42 16.67
CA ILE A 225 -6.27 -10.58 15.79
C ILE A 225 -5.33 -10.13 14.68
N SER A 226 -4.09 -10.62 14.72
CA SER A 226 -3.13 -10.42 13.63
C SER A 226 -3.29 -11.54 12.61
N LEU A 227 -3.84 -11.21 11.44
CA LEU A 227 -3.89 -12.15 10.33
C LEU A 227 -2.48 -12.35 9.74
N PRO A 228 -2.12 -13.57 9.32
CA PRO A 228 -0.88 -13.78 8.58
C PRO A 228 -0.96 -13.10 7.21
N ASP A 229 0.19 -12.67 6.72
CA ASP A 229 0.32 -12.05 5.40
C ASP A 229 0.80 -13.09 4.38
N ILE A 230 0.03 -13.27 3.31
CA ILE A 230 0.38 -14.15 2.18
C ILE A 230 0.53 -13.31 0.92
N ASP A 231 1.77 -13.04 0.57
CA ASP A 231 2.12 -12.34 -0.66
C ASP A 231 1.99 -13.26 -1.87
N MET A 232 1.24 -12.83 -2.87
CA MET A 232 1.08 -13.54 -4.14
C MET A 232 1.66 -12.73 -5.29
N ASP A 233 2.57 -13.33 -6.05
CA ASP A 233 3.08 -12.74 -7.28
C ASP A 233 2.25 -13.24 -8.47
N VAL A 234 1.63 -12.32 -9.18
CA VAL A 234 0.80 -12.60 -10.37
C VAL A 234 1.22 -11.69 -11.54
N PRO A 235 0.96 -12.06 -12.79
CA PRO A 235 1.28 -11.20 -13.93
C PRO A 235 0.57 -9.84 -13.81
N SER A 236 1.33 -8.76 -13.94
CA SER A 236 0.81 -7.40 -13.73
C SER A 236 -0.33 -7.05 -14.71
N ASN A 237 -0.29 -7.56 -15.92
CA ASN A 237 -1.33 -7.38 -16.95
C ASN A 237 -2.60 -8.22 -16.70
N LYS A 238 -2.62 -9.07 -15.66
CA LYS A 238 -3.76 -9.92 -15.27
C LYS A 238 -4.36 -9.53 -13.94
N ARG A 239 -3.79 -8.52 -13.28
CA ARG A 239 -4.23 -8.08 -11.96
C ARG A 239 -5.72 -7.69 -11.95
N ASP A 240 -6.16 -6.93 -12.93
CA ASP A 240 -7.56 -6.46 -13.00
C ASP A 240 -8.54 -7.60 -13.26
N GLU A 241 -8.14 -8.60 -14.07
CA GLU A 241 -8.94 -9.81 -14.30
C GLU A 241 -9.09 -10.64 -13.01
N ILE A 242 -8.03 -10.72 -12.20
CA ILE A 242 -8.05 -11.42 -10.91
C ILE A 242 -8.94 -10.68 -9.91
N ILE A 243 -8.83 -9.35 -9.84
CA ILE A 243 -9.69 -8.52 -8.98
C ILE A 243 -11.16 -8.71 -9.38
N GLY A 244 -11.47 -8.62 -10.66
CA GLY A 244 -12.83 -8.85 -11.16
C GLY A 244 -13.38 -10.24 -10.78
N TYR A 245 -12.56 -11.29 -10.87
CA TYR A 245 -12.96 -12.63 -10.42
C TYR A 245 -13.28 -12.68 -8.92
N ILE A 246 -12.48 -12.02 -8.09
CA ILE A 246 -12.68 -11.96 -6.65
C ILE A 246 -14.00 -11.22 -6.34
N GLU A 247 -14.23 -10.08 -7.00
CA GLU A 247 -15.46 -9.30 -6.86
C GLU A 247 -16.71 -10.08 -7.29
N ASP A 248 -16.63 -10.77 -8.42
CA ASP A 248 -17.76 -11.60 -8.92
C ASP A 248 -18.04 -12.78 -7.99
N LYS A 249 -17.00 -13.41 -7.43
CA LYS A 249 -17.15 -14.60 -6.60
C LYS A 249 -17.60 -14.29 -5.18
N TYR A 250 -17.02 -13.26 -4.56
CA TYR A 250 -17.27 -12.92 -3.16
C TYR A 250 -18.26 -11.76 -2.98
N GLY A 251 -18.62 -11.09 -4.06
CA GLY A 251 -19.55 -9.96 -4.10
C GLY A 251 -18.86 -8.60 -4.07
N HIS A 252 -19.27 -7.69 -4.95
CA HIS A 252 -18.71 -6.34 -5.07
C HIS A 252 -18.72 -5.53 -3.76
N ASN A 253 -19.70 -5.78 -2.90
CA ASN A 253 -19.80 -5.10 -1.60
C ASN A 253 -18.86 -5.68 -0.53
N ASN A 254 -18.24 -6.81 -0.79
CA ASN A 254 -17.34 -7.51 0.14
C ASN A 254 -15.87 -7.42 -0.26
N VAL A 255 -15.59 -6.79 -1.39
CA VAL A 255 -14.24 -6.65 -1.93
C VAL A 255 -13.91 -5.18 -2.10
N SER A 256 -12.78 -4.75 -1.57
CA SER A 256 -12.30 -3.38 -1.67
C SER A 256 -10.79 -3.35 -1.79
N GLN A 257 -10.28 -2.46 -2.62
CA GLN A 257 -8.84 -2.19 -2.66
C GLN A 257 -8.48 -1.22 -1.54
N MET A 258 -7.49 -1.59 -0.74
CA MET A 258 -6.97 -0.70 0.29
C MET A 258 -6.21 0.46 -0.32
N VAL A 259 -6.52 1.67 0.13
CA VAL A 259 -5.74 2.86 -0.18
C VAL A 259 -4.45 2.81 0.65
N THR A 260 -3.32 2.91 -0.04
CA THR A 260 -2.01 2.99 0.61
C THR A 260 -1.41 4.38 0.40
N PHE A 261 -0.90 4.97 1.48
CA PHE A 261 -0.22 6.26 1.44
C PHE A 261 1.30 6.03 1.42
N GLY A 262 1.93 6.33 0.29
CA GLY A 262 3.38 6.34 0.19
C GLY A 262 3.94 7.69 0.64
N ARG A 263 4.97 7.67 1.47
CA ARG A 263 5.74 8.87 1.81
C ARG A 263 7.07 8.86 1.07
N LEU A 264 7.32 9.92 0.32
CA LEU A 264 8.64 10.16 -0.25
C LEU A 264 9.49 10.86 0.80
N ARG A 265 10.65 10.28 1.15
CA ARG A 265 11.55 10.85 2.15
C ARG A 265 13.01 10.82 1.66
N GLY A 266 13.78 11.77 2.11
CA GLY A 266 15.24 11.84 1.89
C GLY A 266 15.62 11.63 0.42
N LYS A 267 16.37 10.58 0.14
CA LYS A 267 16.87 10.28 -1.20
C LYS A 267 15.78 10.15 -2.26
N SER A 268 14.66 9.53 -1.91
CA SER A 268 13.54 9.32 -2.84
C SER A 268 12.82 10.63 -3.14
N ALA A 269 12.61 11.48 -2.13
CA ALA A 269 11.98 12.79 -2.29
C ALA A 269 12.82 13.69 -3.22
N LEU A 270 14.13 13.84 -2.91
CA LEU A 270 15.01 14.68 -3.72
C LEU A 270 15.15 14.18 -5.16
N LYS A 271 15.26 12.86 -5.36
CA LYS A 271 15.29 12.29 -6.72
C LYS A 271 14.02 12.60 -7.49
N GLU A 272 12.87 12.47 -6.86
CA GLU A 272 11.61 12.71 -7.52
C GLU A 272 11.43 14.19 -7.88
N VAL A 273 11.77 15.11 -6.96
CA VAL A 273 11.75 16.55 -7.26
C VAL A 273 12.67 16.88 -8.43
N LEU A 274 13.92 16.42 -8.41
CA LEU A 274 14.88 16.67 -9.52
C LEU A 274 14.36 16.09 -10.85
N ARG A 275 13.75 14.91 -10.83
CA ARG A 275 13.17 14.27 -12.00
C ARG A 275 11.98 15.02 -12.57
N ILE A 276 11.06 15.44 -11.71
CA ILE A 276 9.83 16.13 -12.12
C ILE A 276 10.13 17.49 -12.74
N HIS A 277 11.14 18.19 -12.22
CA HIS A 277 11.61 19.47 -12.77
C HIS A 277 12.53 19.31 -13.99
N GLU A 278 12.96 18.10 -14.34
CA GLU A 278 14.00 17.87 -15.34
C GLU A 278 15.29 18.67 -15.03
N ALA A 279 15.57 18.85 -13.74
CA ALA A 279 16.63 19.74 -13.25
C ALA A 279 18.03 19.29 -13.67
N CYS A 280 18.25 17.99 -13.83
CA CYS A 280 19.53 17.43 -14.24
C CYS A 280 19.37 16.02 -14.85
N GLY A 281 20.43 15.56 -15.51
CA GLY A 281 20.50 14.19 -16.03
C GLY A 281 20.60 13.15 -14.93
N PHE A 282 20.24 11.88 -15.25
CA PHE A 282 20.21 10.76 -14.30
C PHE A 282 21.55 10.53 -13.56
N GLY A 283 22.70 10.71 -14.24
CA GLY A 283 24.02 10.58 -13.62
C GLY A 283 24.21 11.57 -12.48
N LEU A 284 24.01 12.86 -12.76
CA LEU A 284 24.15 13.92 -11.78
C LEU A 284 23.11 13.83 -10.66
N MET A 285 21.88 13.44 -10.97
CA MET A 285 20.85 13.16 -9.96
C MET A 285 21.34 12.12 -8.94
N ASN A 286 21.97 11.06 -9.40
CA ASN A 286 22.53 10.03 -8.51
C ASN A 286 23.72 10.56 -7.69
N GLU A 287 24.57 11.42 -8.26
CA GLU A 287 25.66 12.08 -7.54
C GLU A 287 25.15 12.98 -6.43
N ILE A 288 24.19 13.86 -6.72
CA ILE A 288 23.57 14.77 -5.75
C ILE A 288 22.94 14.00 -4.59
N THR A 289 22.26 12.89 -4.88
CA THR A 289 21.49 12.14 -3.88
C THR A 289 22.29 11.04 -3.17
N LYS A 290 23.45 10.64 -3.71
CA LYS A 290 24.28 9.56 -3.14
C LYS A 290 24.72 9.81 -1.69
N PRO A 291 25.11 11.05 -1.29
CA PRO A 291 25.56 11.31 0.07
C PRO A 291 24.46 11.25 1.12
N LEU A 292 23.17 11.34 0.74
CA LEU A 292 22.07 11.26 1.69
C LEU A 292 22.06 9.93 2.44
N ARG A 293 21.92 9.99 3.74
CA ARG A 293 21.85 8.82 4.63
C ARG A 293 20.49 8.12 4.54
N ASN A 294 20.46 6.86 4.96
CA ASN A 294 19.19 6.17 5.19
C ASN A 294 18.62 6.61 6.55
N GLU A 295 17.31 6.62 6.68
CA GLU A 295 16.61 7.02 7.92
C GLU A 295 17.07 6.19 9.13
N ALA A 296 17.28 4.88 8.94
CA ALA A 296 17.72 3.99 10.01
C ALA A 296 19.13 4.33 10.56
N ASP A 297 20.02 4.86 9.70
CA ASP A 297 21.39 5.17 10.07
C ASP A 297 21.52 6.46 10.92
N ILE A 298 20.46 7.30 10.89
CA ILE A 298 20.43 8.62 11.54
C ILE A 298 19.19 8.82 12.42
N SER A 299 18.52 7.73 12.81
CA SER A 299 17.25 7.77 13.55
C SER A 299 17.34 8.59 14.85
N ASP A 300 18.44 8.43 15.60
CA ASP A 300 18.67 9.15 16.86
C ASP A 300 18.84 10.65 16.59
N GLY A 301 19.64 11.00 15.59
CA GLY A 301 19.84 12.40 15.20
C GLY A 301 18.58 13.07 14.65
N LEU A 302 17.69 12.30 14.00
CA LEU A 302 16.39 12.82 13.57
C LEU A 302 15.44 13.06 14.74
N GLN A 303 15.53 12.25 15.81
CA GLN A 303 14.71 12.44 17.01
C GLN A 303 15.10 13.69 17.81
N GLU A 304 16.37 14.12 17.71
CA GLU A 304 16.88 15.34 18.34
C GLU A 304 16.44 16.62 17.60
N MET A 305 15.95 16.51 16.37
CA MET A 305 15.41 17.65 15.62
C MET A 305 13.99 17.99 16.06
N ASP A 306 13.63 19.27 15.98
CA ASP A 306 12.26 19.71 16.17
C ASP A 306 11.33 18.98 15.18
N GLU A 307 10.11 18.63 15.63
CA GLU A 307 9.20 17.77 14.87
C GLU A 307 8.88 18.35 13.48
N ASP A 308 8.64 19.66 13.39
CA ASP A 308 8.33 20.38 12.16
C ASP A 308 9.53 20.52 11.21
N GLU A 309 10.75 20.37 11.73
CA GLU A 309 11.99 20.47 10.96
C GLU A 309 12.65 19.13 10.65
N ARG A 310 12.03 18.02 11.08
CA ARG A 310 12.57 16.66 10.99
C ARG A 310 12.63 16.16 9.55
N SER A 311 13.79 16.34 8.93
CA SER A 311 14.04 15.90 7.55
C SER A 311 15.43 15.27 7.40
N ILE A 312 15.47 14.12 6.71
CA ILE A 312 16.74 13.42 6.38
C ILE A 312 17.65 14.36 5.57
N ILE A 313 17.08 15.13 4.66
CA ILE A 313 17.83 16.08 3.82
C ILE A 313 18.40 17.21 4.66
N LYS A 314 17.57 17.84 5.49
CA LYS A 314 18.01 18.94 6.38
C LYS A 314 19.06 18.46 7.36
N TRP A 315 18.85 17.30 7.97
CA TRP A 315 19.86 16.69 8.83
C TRP A 315 21.19 16.47 8.12
N SER A 316 21.17 15.95 6.90
CA SER A 316 22.38 15.68 6.13
C SER A 316 23.13 16.96 5.73
N LEU A 317 22.39 18.02 5.38
CA LEU A 317 23.00 19.33 5.07
C LEU A 317 23.66 19.99 6.29
N ILE A 318 23.08 19.79 7.49
CA ILE A 318 23.64 20.34 8.74
C ILE A 318 24.86 19.53 9.20
N ASN A 319 24.79 18.20 9.19
CA ASN A 319 25.79 17.34 9.80
C ASN A 319 26.90 16.90 8.83
N GLU A 320 26.66 16.94 7.53
CA GLU A 320 27.62 16.53 6.49
C GLU A 320 27.74 17.58 5.35
N PRO A 321 27.86 18.88 5.64
CA PRO A 321 27.74 19.96 4.64
C PRO A 321 28.76 19.85 3.49
N GLU A 322 29.95 19.34 3.74
CA GLU A 322 31.03 19.20 2.74
C GLU A 322 30.62 18.28 1.56
N LYS A 323 29.69 17.35 1.81
CA LYS A 323 29.23 16.41 0.78
C LYS A 323 28.26 17.02 -0.23
N PHE A 324 27.65 18.15 0.13
CA PHE A 324 26.60 18.80 -0.65
C PHE A 324 26.98 20.19 -1.15
N ARG A 325 28.15 20.70 -0.74
CA ARG A 325 28.59 22.08 -0.95
C ARG A 325 28.50 22.55 -2.41
N ASP A 326 28.78 21.65 -3.35
CA ASP A 326 28.76 21.97 -4.78
C ASP A 326 27.32 22.09 -5.33
N TYR A 327 26.32 21.65 -4.56
CA TYR A 327 24.91 21.58 -5.01
C TYR A 327 24.01 22.45 -4.16
N CYS A 328 24.09 22.31 -2.83
CA CYS A 328 23.26 23.01 -1.86
C CYS A 328 23.97 23.14 -0.52
N TYR A 329 23.86 24.28 0.13
CA TYR A 329 24.38 24.52 1.47
C TYR A 329 23.47 25.44 2.27
N ILE A 330 23.56 25.38 3.61
CA ILE A 330 22.81 26.23 4.53
C ILE A 330 23.72 27.42 4.90
N THR A 331 23.19 28.64 4.77
CA THR A 331 23.89 29.88 5.21
C THR A 331 23.77 30.05 6.73
N ASP A 332 24.54 30.99 7.28
CA ASP A 332 24.50 31.35 8.70
C ASP A 332 23.08 31.84 9.14
N ASN A 333 22.28 32.29 8.21
CA ASN A 333 20.89 32.75 8.47
C ASN A 333 19.87 31.60 8.31
N GLY A 334 20.31 30.35 8.07
CA GLY A 334 19.44 29.21 7.89
C GLY A 334 18.83 29.05 6.48
N GLU A 335 19.18 29.93 5.52
CA GLU A 335 18.68 29.83 4.15
C GLU A 335 19.45 28.80 3.33
N LEU A 336 18.76 28.09 2.44
CA LEU A 336 19.38 27.22 1.46
C LEU A 336 19.93 28.04 0.27
N ARG A 337 21.15 27.77 -0.15
CA ARG A 337 21.82 28.38 -1.29
C ARG A 337 22.55 27.33 -2.12
N GLY A 338 22.78 27.62 -3.40
CA GLY A 338 23.43 26.74 -4.39
C GLY A 338 22.55 26.52 -5.60
N ASP A 339 23.11 25.90 -6.63
CA ASP A 339 22.45 25.71 -7.92
C ASP A 339 21.19 24.84 -7.84
N TYR A 340 21.09 23.98 -6.82
CA TYR A 340 19.98 23.06 -6.60
C TYR A 340 19.19 23.40 -5.33
N ALA A 341 19.41 24.55 -4.69
CA ALA A 341 18.80 24.92 -3.41
C ALA A 341 17.25 24.86 -3.44
N GLU A 342 16.63 25.33 -4.53
CA GLU A 342 15.18 25.30 -4.70
C GLU A 342 14.63 23.87 -4.65
N TYR A 343 15.31 22.91 -5.29
CA TYR A 343 14.88 21.52 -5.32
C TYR A 343 15.07 20.82 -3.97
N PHE A 344 16.15 21.17 -3.25
CA PHE A 344 16.34 20.70 -1.88
C PHE A 344 15.24 21.23 -0.97
N GLN A 345 14.87 22.49 -1.09
CA GLN A 345 13.78 23.11 -0.31
C GLN A 345 12.43 22.42 -0.55
N GLN A 346 12.14 22.03 -1.78
CA GLN A 346 10.91 21.32 -2.12
C GLN A 346 10.90 19.84 -1.67
N ALA A 347 12.05 19.27 -1.41
CA ALA A 347 12.22 17.88 -1.01
C ALA A 347 12.34 17.68 0.52
N ILE A 348 12.54 18.77 1.28
CA ILE A 348 12.63 18.80 2.75
C ILE A 348 11.23 18.63 3.36
#